data_ef21caa952fd5a0f33f06c03d033ed19
#
_entry.id   ef21caa952fd5a0f33f06c03d033ed19
#
_cell.length_a   1.000
_cell.length_b   1.000
_cell.length_c   1.000
_cell.angle_alpha   90.00
_cell.angle_beta   90.00
_cell.angle_gamma   90.00
#
_symmetry.space_group_name_H-M   'P 1'
#
loop_
_entity.id
_entity.type
_entity.pdbx_description
1 polymer ?
#
loop_
_entity_poly.entity_id
_entity_poly.type
_entity_poly.pdbx_seq_one_letter_code
_entity_poly.pdbx_strand_id
1 'polypeptide(L)'
;MRVAKSVFKRRFRNYASLAIAGLVALTVSAAVGEEHEGSLVGKHIAFLVGEGVHDAETLVPLGYVANRGAKVTVVGTAPGLVKAYNSEIRVFVDKAVDDVSPDDFDGLVLPGGRSPANLREHESIVSFARTLTEAGKPVAAICHGPQVLITAGVLDGKNATAFAGISGELREAGANYTDAPLVRDGNIITSRLPKDLPDFCAALEKALLAE
;
A
#
# COMPACT_ATOMS: atom_id res chain seq x y z
N MET A 1 -23.32 -67.22 -58.32
CA MET A 1 -24.48 -66.55 -58.96
C MET A 1 -24.20 -65.06 -58.98
N ARG A 2 -23.71 -64.53 -60.08
CA ARG A 2 -24.36 -63.73 -61.11
C ARG A 2 -25.41 -62.77 -60.50
N VAL A 3 -25.31 -61.44 -60.55
CA VAL A 3 -25.66 -60.46 -61.63
C VAL A 3 -25.56 -59.08 -60.96
N ALA A 4 -25.29 -57.92 -61.46
CA ALA A 4 -24.98 -57.36 -62.74
C ALA A 4 -24.51 -55.91 -62.56
N LYS A 5 -23.73 -55.44 -63.47
CA LYS A 5 -23.28 -54.07 -63.63
C LYS A 5 -24.41 -53.15 -64.04
N SER A 6 -24.46 -51.91 -63.50
CA SER A 6 -25.15 -50.82 -64.18
C SER A 6 -24.27 -49.56 -64.12
N VAL A 7 -23.85 -49.20 -65.32
CA VAL A 7 -23.06 -48.00 -65.66
C VAL A 7 -24.05 -46.83 -65.73
N PHE A 8 -23.76 -45.74 -65.00
CA PHE A 8 -24.40 -44.46 -65.24
C PHE A 8 -23.37 -43.37 -65.48
N LYS A 9 -23.10 -43.11 -66.78
CA LYS A 9 -22.35 -41.96 -67.23
C LYS A 9 -23.17 -40.71 -66.98
N ARG A 10 -22.68 -39.74 -66.22
CA ARG A 10 -23.15 -38.37 -66.25
C ARG A 10 -22.03 -37.39 -66.55
N ARG A 11 -22.34 -36.58 -67.55
CA ARG A 11 -21.59 -35.56 -68.25
C ARG A 11 -20.95 -34.55 -67.31
N PHE A 12 -19.67 -34.30 -67.51
CA PHE A 12 -18.96 -33.13 -67.00
C PHE A 12 -19.49 -31.89 -67.75
N ARG A 13 -20.04 -30.94 -67.05
CA ARG A 13 -20.25 -29.56 -67.53
C ARG A 13 -19.27 -28.68 -66.81
N ASN A 14 -18.32 -28.13 -67.57
CA ASN A 14 -17.34 -27.14 -67.12
C ASN A 14 -18.06 -25.91 -66.64
N TYR A 15 -17.91 -25.57 -65.40
CA TYR A 15 -18.09 -24.22 -64.91
C TYR A 15 -16.73 -23.72 -64.45
N ALA A 16 -16.16 -22.83 -65.26
CA ALA A 16 -15.07 -21.98 -64.84
C ALA A 16 -15.65 -20.98 -63.81
N SER A 17 -15.35 -21.17 -62.59
CA SER A 17 -15.66 -20.17 -61.55
C SER A 17 -14.35 -19.54 -61.11
N LEU A 18 -14.24 -18.25 -61.37
CA LEU A 18 -13.18 -17.39 -60.82
C LEU A 18 -13.16 -17.53 -59.29
N ALA A 19 -12.12 -18.08 -58.78
CA ALA A 19 -11.81 -18.01 -57.36
C ALA A 19 -11.11 -16.67 -57.07
N ILE A 20 -11.88 -15.69 -56.61
CA ILE A 20 -11.35 -14.48 -55.98
C ILE A 20 -10.88 -14.95 -54.56
N ALA A 21 -9.60 -15.21 -54.44
CA ALA A 21 -8.99 -15.44 -53.15
C ALA A 21 -8.90 -14.09 -52.41
N GLY A 22 -9.95 -13.74 -51.70
CA GLY A 22 -9.90 -12.67 -50.69
C GLY A 22 -9.08 -13.13 -49.48
N LEU A 23 -7.81 -12.74 -49.44
CA LEU A 23 -6.97 -12.89 -48.27
C LEU A 23 -7.44 -11.92 -47.20
N VAL A 24 -8.35 -12.35 -46.34
CA VAL A 24 -8.69 -11.62 -45.12
C VAL A 24 -7.50 -11.83 -44.16
N ALA A 25 -6.57 -10.90 -44.16
CA ALA A 25 -5.56 -10.79 -43.10
C ALA A 25 -6.31 -10.39 -41.84
N LEU A 26 -6.62 -11.36 -40.98
CA LEU A 26 -6.94 -11.09 -39.58
C LEU A 26 -5.66 -10.54 -38.91
N THR A 27 -5.54 -9.23 -38.89
CA THR A 27 -4.63 -8.59 -37.95
C THR A 27 -5.24 -8.78 -36.57
N VAL A 28 -4.82 -9.85 -35.87
CA VAL A 28 -4.97 -9.92 -34.43
C VAL A 28 -4.06 -8.84 -33.87
N SER A 29 -4.59 -7.64 -33.71
CA SER A 29 -4.00 -6.64 -32.83
C SER A 29 -4.01 -7.27 -31.45
N ALA A 30 -2.90 -7.86 -31.03
CA ALA A 30 -2.66 -8.12 -29.63
C ALA A 30 -2.72 -6.73 -28.98
N ALA A 31 -3.85 -6.42 -28.35
CA ALA A 31 -3.87 -5.42 -27.30
C ALA A 31 -2.95 -5.96 -26.23
N VAL A 32 -1.66 -5.64 -26.34
CA VAL A 32 -0.74 -5.64 -25.20
C VAL A 32 -1.42 -4.69 -24.23
N GLY A 33 -2.04 -5.23 -23.17
CA GLY A 33 -2.56 -4.41 -22.10
C GLY A 33 -1.41 -3.49 -21.72
N GLU A 34 -1.62 -2.18 -21.81
CA GLU A 34 -0.75 -1.23 -21.16
C GLU A 34 -0.67 -1.73 -19.71
N GLU A 35 0.50 -2.27 -19.33
CA GLU A 35 0.81 -2.45 -17.92
C GLU A 35 0.66 -1.05 -17.35
N HIS A 36 -0.41 -0.82 -16.61
CA HIS A 36 -0.57 0.40 -15.83
C HIS A 36 0.57 0.35 -14.82
N GLU A 37 1.67 1.03 -15.14
CA GLU A 37 2.68 1.32 -14.13
C GLU A 37 1.95 1.98 -12.97
N GLY A 38 2.02 1.36 -11.79
CA GLY A 38 1.33 1.88 -10.61
C GLY A 38 1.83 3.29 -10.30
N SER A 39 0.98 4.12 -9.77
CA SER A 39 1.28 5.53 -9.46
C SER A 39 2.49 5.71 -8.51
N LEU A 40 2.86 4.67 -7.74
CA LEU A 40 3.93 4.69 -6.74
C LEU A 40 5.16 3.86 -7.14
N VAL A 41 5.33 3.53 -8.42
CA VAL A 41 6.53 2.85 -8.90
C VAL A 41 7.77 3.68 -8.57
N GLY A 42 8.81 3.01 -8.04
CA GLY A 42 10.05 3.64 -7.57
C GLY A 42 10.01 4.17 -6.14
N LYS A 43 8.83 4.30 -5.50
CA LYS A 43 8.73 4.69 -4.10
C LYS A 43 8.98 3.50 -3.17
N HIS A 44 9.69 3.73 -2.06
CA HIS A 44 9.98 2.76 -1.01
C HIS A 44 9.41 3.23 0.33
N ILE A 45 8.52 2.46 0.94
CA ILE A 45 7.76 2.87 2.11
C ILE A 45 8.04 1.95 3.30
N ALA A 46 8.40 2.54 4.42
CA ALA A 46 8.55 1.84 5.69
C ALA A 46 7.19 1.73 6.41
N PHE A 47 6.93 0.56 6.98
CA PHE A 47 5.84 0.33 7.93
C PHE A 47 6.43 -0.04 9.28
N LEU A 48 6.30 0.80 10.30
CA LEU A 48 6.76 0.47 11.66
C LEU A 48 5.72 -0.39 12.37
N VAL A 49 6.11 -1.65 12.63
CA VAL A 49 5.22 -2.69 13.15
C VAL A 49 5.87 -3.42 14.30
N GLY A 50 5.10 -3.65 15.35
CA GLY A 50 5.50 -4.45 16.52
C GLY A 50 4.35 -5.31 17.02
N GLU A 51 4.61 -6.07 18.08
CA GLU A 51 3.62 -6.93 18.72
C GLU A 51 2.37 -6.15 19.13
N GLY A 52 1.20 -6.70 18.84
CA GLY A 52 -0.08 -6.07 19.12
C GLY A 52 -0.50 -5.00 18.12
N VAL A 53 0.05 -4.98 16.92
CA VAL A 53 -0.38 -4.07 15.84
C VAL A 53 -1.84 -4.31 15.45
N HIS A 54 -2.53 -3.29 14.93
CA HIS A 54 -3.87 -3.45 14.39
C HIS A 54 -3.81 -3.99 12.96
N ASP A 55 -4.47 -5.13 12.71
CA ASP A 55 -4.41 -5.83 11.43
C ASP A 55 -4.84 -4.98 10.23
N ALA A 56 -6.06 -4.42 10.25
CA ALA A 56 -6.57 -3.63 9.13
C ALA A 56 -5.76 -2.35 8.88
N GLU A 57 -5.32 -1.67 9.96
CA GLU A 57 -4.52 -0.45 9.86
C GLU A 57 -3.11 -0.69 9.32
N THR A 58 -2.66 -1.95 9.34
CA THR A 58 -1.41 -2.40 8.72
C THR A 58 -1.64 -2.87 7.30
N LEU A 59 -2.52 -3.86 7.12
CA LEU A 59 -2.63 -4.60 5.86
C LEU A 59 -3.34 -3.81 4.76
N VAL A 60 -4.31 -2.95 5.10
CA VAL A 60 -5.02 -2.14 4.10
C VAL A 60 -4.09 -1.11 3.46
N PRO A 61 -3.40 -0.22 4.20
CA PRO A 61 -2.49 0.73 3.56
C PRO A 61 -1.28 0.05 2.93
N LEU A 62 -0.77 -1.07 3.49
CA LEU A 62 0.31 -1.85 2.89
C LEU A 62 -0.11 -2.38 1.51
N GLY A 63 -1.26 -3.06 1.43
CA GLY A 63 -1.80 -3.55 0.16
C GLY A 63 -2.14 -2.43 -0.81
N TYR A 64 -2.62 -1.29 -0.30
CA TYR A 64 -2.95 -0.13 -1.11
C TYR A 64 -1.74 0.43 -1.85
N VAL A 65 -0.63 0.67 -1.15
CA VAL A 65 0.59 1.22 -1.77
C VAL A 65 1.33 0.18 -2.61
N ALA A 66 1.37 -1.09 -2.17
CA ALA A 66 2.00 -2.19 -2.92
C ALA A 66 1.30 -2.43 -4.27
N ASN A 67 -0.04 -2.41 -4.31
CA ASN A 67 -0.81 -2.54 -5.56
C ASN A 67 -0.60 -1.36 -6.52
N ARG A 68 -0.01 -0.25 -6.06
CA ARG A 68 0.38 0.91 -6.85
C ARG A 68 1.85 0.93 -7.23
N GLY A 69 2.55 -0.18 -7.00
CA GLY A 69 3.93 -0.37 -7.43
C GLY A 69 4.98 0.09 -6.41
N ALA A 70 4.58 0.54 -5.21
CA ALA A 70 5.55 0.88 -4.18
C ALA A 70 6.25 -0.38 -3.64
N LYS A 71 7.54 -0.29 -3.40
CA LYS A 71 8.26 -1.23 -2.54
C LYS A 71 7.88 -0.96 -1.10
N VAL A 72 7.57 -2.01 -0.34
CA VAL A 72 7.26 -1.92 1.09
C VAL A 72 8.27 -2.73 1.89
N THR A 73 8.71 -2.18 3.01
CA THR A 73 9.49 -2.90 4.03
C THR A 73 8.81 -2.72 5.38
N VAL A 74 8.49 -3.83 6.02
CA VAL A 74 7.98 -3.85 7.37
C VAL A 74 9.17 -3.82 8.33
N VAL A 75 9.27 -2.76 9.11
CA VAL A 75 10.38 -2.49 10.03
C VAL A 75 9.88 -2.61 11.47
N GLY A 76 10.66 -3.21 12.33
CA GLY A 76 10.34 -3.35 13.75
C GLY A 76 11.60 -3.37 14.61
N THR A 77 11.50 -3.85 15.84
CA THR A 77 12.65 -3.99 16.74
C THR A 77 13.53 -5.21 16.41
N ALA A 78 12.95 -6.22 15.75
CA ALA A 78 13.66 -7.41 15.27
C ALA A 78 12.85 -8.06 14.14
N PRO A 79 13.50 -8.76 13.20
CA PRO A 79 12.81 -9.55 12.18
C PRO A 79 12.01 -10.69 12.80
N GLY A 80 10.88 -11.04 12.19
CA GLY A 80 10.05 -12.16 12.61
C GLY A 80 8.56 -11.87 12.60
N LEU A 81 7.78 -12.84 13.10
CA LEU A 81 6.32 -12.75 13.14
C LEU A 81 5.87 -12.03 14.41
N VAL A 82 5.07 -10.99 14.26
CA VAL A 82 4.34 -10.31 15.32
C VAL A 82 2.85 -10.56 15.17
N LYS A 83 2.14 -10.73 16.29
CA LYS A 83 0.71 -11.01 16.29
C LYS A 83 -0.09 -9.71 16.38
N ALA A 84 -1.16 -9.61 15.59
CA ALA A 84 -2.15 -8.54 15.75
C ALA A 84 -2.93 -8.71 17.06
N TYR A 85 -3.32 -7.60 17.71
CA TYR A 85 -4.05 -7.71 18.98
C TYR A 85 -5.53 -8.07 18.81
N ASN A 86 -6.08 -7.80 17.64
CA ASN A 86 -7.52 -7.90 17.37
C ASN A 86 -7.91 -9.08 16.47
N SER A 87 -6.93 -9.90 16.07
CA SER A 87 -7.16 -11.11 15.25
C SER A 87 -6.04 -12.14 15.43
N GLU A 88 -6.16 -13.30 14.76
CA GLU A 88 -5.10 -14.32 14.69
C GLU A 88 -4.06 -14.02 13.58
N ILE A 89 -4.20 -12.91 12.88
CA ILE A 89 -3.26 -12.51 11.83
C ILE A 89 -1.89 -12.23 12.45
N ARG A 90 -0.87 -12.64 11.72
CA ARG A 90 0.53 -12.33 12.04
C ARG A 90 1.13 -11.57 10.88
N VAL A 91 1.89 -10.51 11.20
CA VAL A 91 2.63 -9.71 10.25
C VAL A 91 4.09 -10.07 10.36
N PHE A 92 4.76 -10.25 9.22
CA PHE A 92 6.18 -10.51 9.21
C PHE A 92 6.95 -9.18 9.18
N VAL A 93 7.81 -8.98 10.16
CA VAL A 93 8.77 -7.87 10.21
C VAL A 93 9.99 -8.28 9.40
N ASP A 94 10.27 -7.55 8.33
CA ASP A 94 11.35 -7.87 7.37
C ASP A 94 12.73 -7.50 7.91
N LYS A 95 12.82 -6.37 8.62
CA LYS A 95 14.08 -5.78 9.09
C LYS A 95 13.96 -5.22 10.51
N ALA A 96 15.05 -5.32 11.26
CA ALA A 96 15.19 -4.47 12.44
C ALA A 96 15.43 -3.02 12.02
N VAL A 97 14.98 -2.08 12.84
CA VAL A 97 15.20 -0.64 12.58
C VAL A 97 16.69 -0.30 12.54
N ASP A 98 17.52 -1.00 13.29
CA ASP A 98 18.97 -0.81 13.34
C ASP A 98 19.69 -1.31 12.06
N ASP A 99 18.99 -2.10 11.22
CA ASP A 99 19.50 -2.67 9.95
C ASP A 99 19.07 -1.87 8.71
N VAL A 100 18.41 -0.70 8.88
CA VAL A 100 17.92 0.14 7.80
C VAL A 100 18.30 1.61 8.02
N SER A 101 18.45 2.35 6.92
CA SER A 101 18.62 3.80 6.98
C SER A 101 17.31 4.52 6.69
N PRO A 102 16.96 5.62 7.40
CA PRO A 102 15.86 6.49 7.00
C PRO A 102 15.97 7.02 5.56
N ASP A 103 17.19 7.13 5.04
CA ASP A 103 17.44 7.60 3.66
C ASP A 103 16.96 6.60 2.59
N ASP A 104 16.81 5.32 2.95
CA ASP A 104 16.34 4.28 2.04
C ASP A 104 14.83 4.39 1.72
N PHE A 105 14.09 5.27 2.39
CA PHE A 105 12.63 5.33 2.31
C PHE A 105 12.13 6.69 1.85
N ASP A 106 11.06 6.67 1.07
CA ASP A 106 10.32 7.85 0.60
C ASP A 106 9.14 8.20 1.51
N GLY A 107 8.79 7.35 2.46
CA GLY A 107 7.69 7.61 3.38
C GLY A 107 7.60 6.58 4.50
N LEU A 108 6.80 6.91 5.51
CA LEU A 108 6.59 6.11 6.71
C LEU A 108 5.11 5.95 7.02
N VAL A 109 4.72 4.72 7.39
CA VAL A 109 3.39 4.41 7.92
C VAL A 109 3.52 3.87 9.34
N LEU A 110 2.71 4.42 10.23
CA LEU A 110 2.60 4.06 11.65
C LEU A 110 1.18 3.56 11.93
N PRO A 111 0.91 2.25 11.79
CA PRO A 111 -0.35 1.66 12.21
C PRO A 111 -0.56 1.76 13.71
N GLY A 112 -1.82 1.59 14.14
CA GLY A 112 -2.16 1.63 15.55
C GLY A 112 -2.18 0.24 16.23
N GLY A 113 -3.15 0.05 17.10
CA GLY A 113 -3.21 -1.07 18.01
C GLY A 113 -2.42 -0.81 19.29
N ARG A 114 -1.84 -1.85 19.87
CA ARG A 114 -0.98 -1.76 21.05
C ARG A 114 0.50 -1.56 20.70
N SER A 115 0.86 -1.85 19.45
CA SER A 115 2.22 -1.77 18.93
C SER A 115 2.90 -0.42 19.16
N PRO A 116 2.26 0.75 18.86
CA PRO A 116 2.90 2.05 19.05
C PRO A 116 3.37 2.32 20.48
N ALA A 117 2.59 1.89 21.48
CA ALA A 117 2.98 2.05 22.89
C ALA A 117 4.26 1.31 23.23
N ASN A 118 4.50 0.14 22.63
CA ASN A 118 5.72 -0.62 22.80
C ASN A 118 6.87 -0.06 21.96
N LEU A 119 6.59 0.30 20.69
CA LEU A 119 7.60 0.81 19.76
C LEU A 119 8.22 2.13 20.25
N ARG A 120 7.44 3.00 20.87
CA ARG A 120 7.90 4.30 21.37
C ARG A 120 8.92 4.20 22.53
N GLU A 121 9.05 3.03 23.16
CA GLU A 121 10.05 2.76 24.21
C GLU A 121 11.45 2.49 23.62
N HIS A 122 11.56 2.32 22.30
CA HIS A 122 12.83 2.05 21.62
C HIS A 122 13.35 3.32 20.93
N GLU A 123 14.50 3.84 21.43
CA GLU A 123 15.09 5.09 20.91
C GLU A 123 15.39 5.03 19.41
N SER A 124 15.86 3.91 18.89
CA SER A 124 16.11 3.74 17.46
C SER A 124 14.84 3.87 16.59
N ILE A 125 13.71 3.34 17.06
CA ILE A 125 12.38 3.51 16.39
C ILE A 125 11.96 4.98 16.41
N VAL A 126 12.08 5.63 17.57
CA VAL A 126 11.71 7.04 17.74
C VAL A 126 12.58 7.94 16.87
N SER A 127 13.90 7.70 16.89
CA SER A 127 14.86 8.42 16.07
C SER A 127 14.60 8.23 14.56
N PHE A 128 14.29 7.01 14.13
CA PHE A 128 13.94 6.71 12.74
C PHE A 128 12.70 7.51 12.28
N ALA A 129 11.64 7.51 13.09
CA ALA A 129 10.42 8.27 12.78
C ALA A 129 10.67 9.79 12.78
N ARG A 130 11.46 10.29 13.74
CA ARG A 130 11.87 11.71 13.81
C ARG A 130 12.63 12.11 12.56
N THR A 131 13.65 11.36 12.17
CA THR A 131 14.50 11.68 11.01
C THR A 131 13.70 11.76 9.73
N LEU A 132 12.80 10.80 9.47
CA LEU A 132 11.91 10.83 8.29
C LEU A 132 10.98 12.05 8.31
N THR A 133 10.44 12.41 9.49
CA THR A 133 9.55 13.55 9.63
C THR A 133 10.28 14.86 9.39
N GLU A 134 11.47 15.03 9.99
CA GLU A 134 12.29 16.24 9.85
C GLU A 134 12.87 16.40 8.43
N ALA A 135 13.10 15.29 7.73
CA ALA A 135 13.50 15.30 6.32
C ALA A 135 12.36 15.70 5.36
N GLY A 136 11.14 15.96 5.88
CA GLY A 136 9.99 16.36 5.08
C GLY A 136 9.29 15.20 4.38
N LYS A 137 9.74 13.95 4.57
CA LYS A 137 9.13 12.78 3.93
C LYS A 137 7.72 12.53 4.48
N PRO A 138 6.76 12.09 3.65
CA PRO A 138 5.41 11.75 4.11
C PRO A 138 5.42 10.75 5.26
N VAL A 139 4.82 11.14 6.38
CA VAL A 139 4.65 10.28 7.57
C VAL A 139 3.17 10.19 7.90
N ALA A 140 2.62 9.00 7.75
CA ALA A 140 1.22 8.72 7.95
C ALA A 140 1.00 7.85 9.20
N ALA A 141 0.25 8.35 10.17
CA ALA A 141 -0.02 7.68 11.44
C ALA A 141 -1.52 7.57 11.71
N ILE A 142 -1.99 6.38 12.10
CA ILE A 142 -3.41 6.14 12.35
C ILE A 142 -3.64 5.57 13.75
N CYS A 143 -4.78 5.91 14.35
CA CYS A 143 -5.24 5.38 15.63
C CYS A 143 -4.27 5.73 16.77
N HIS A 144 -3.54 4.73 17.31
CA HIS A 144 -2.47 4.93 18.29
C HIS A 144 -1.10 5.22 17.65
N GLY A 145 -0.96 5.10 16.32
CA GLY A 145 0.29 5.37 15.58
C GLY A 145 0.97 6.69 15.97
N PRO A 146 0.22 7.80 16.16
CA PRO A 146 0.79 9.08 16.59
C PRO A 146 1.57 9.06 17.91
N GLN A 147 1.43 8.03 18.77
CA GLN A 147 2.21 7.91 20.00
C GLN A 147 3.73 7.88 19.74
N VAL A 148 4.17 7.27 18.63
CA VAL A 148 5.58 7.29 18.23
C VAL A 148 6.01 8.72 17.87
N LEU A 149 5.17 9.48 17.16
CA LEU A 149 5.45 10.86 16.77
C LEU A 149 5.44 11.82 17.99
N ILE A 150 4.58 11.55 18.98
CA ILE A 150 4.59 12.27 20.27
C ILE A 150 5.96 12.12 20.93
N THR A 151 6.44 10.88 21.09
CA THR A 151 7.74 10.60 21.70
C THR A 151 8.91 11.13 20.85
N ALA A 152 8.75 11.15 19.53
CA ALA A 152 9.71 11.77 18.61
C ALA A 152 9.78 13.31 18.73
N GLY A 153 8.79 13.95 19.40
CA GLY A 153 8.78 15.40 19.62
C GLY A 153 8.47 16.21 18.37
N VAL A 154 7.81 15.61 17.36
CA VAL A 154 7.57 16.24 16.05
C VAL A 154 6.16 16.79 15.88
N LEU A 155 5.34 16.74 16.94
CA LEU A 155 3.93 17.18 16.89
C LEU A 155 3.67 18.54 17.57
N ASP A 156 4.66 19.17 18.17
CA ASP A 156 4.48 20.48 18.81
C ASP A 156 4.05 21.55 17.76
N GLY A 157 2.95 22.23 18.05
CA GLY A 157 2.30 23.22 17.18
C GLY A 157 1.63 22.63 15.93
N LYS A 158 1.67 21.33 15.70
CA LYS A 158 1.07 20.67 14.52
C LYS A 158 -0.42 20.40 14.71
N ASN A 159 -1.18 20.54 13.63
CA ASN A 159 -2.54 20.03 13.59
C ASN A 159 -2.52 18.51 13.43
N ALA A 160 -3.24 17.81 14.31
CA ALA A 160 -3.26 16.35 14.28
C ALA A 160 -4.58 15.76 14.76
N THR A 161 -4.84 14.52 14.36
CA THR A 161 -5.91 13.68 14.91
C THR A 161 -5.34 12.34 15.32
N ALA A 162 -6.09 11.57 16.09
CA ALA A 162 -5.74 10.22 16.51
C ALA A 162 -6.98 9.51 17.06
N PHE A 163 -6.84 8.27 17.49
CA PHE A 163 -7.82 7.63 18.34
C PHE A 163 -8.13 8.51 19.56
N ALA A 164 -9.43 8.72 19.85
CA ALA A 164 -9.85 9.65 20.90
C ALA A 164 -9.22 9.36 22.26
N GLY A 165 -8.92 8.09 22.55
CA GLY A 165 -8.31 7.66 23.81
C GLY A 165 -6.91 8.23 24.07
N ILE A 166 -6.19 8.68 23.03
CA ILE A 166 -4.86 9.31 23.16
C ILE A 166 -4.88 10.81 22.85
N SER A 167 -6.07 11.42 22.73
CA SER A 167 -6.20 12.87 22.46
C SER A 167 -5.56 13.76 23.53
N GLY A 168 -5.53 13.28 24.78
CA GLY A 168 -4.82 13.94 25.89
C GLY A 168 -3.32 13.99 25.64
N GLU A 169 -2.70 12.84 25.28
CA GLU A 169 -1.28 12.75 24.96
C GLU A 169 -0.87 13.70 23.82
N LEU A 170 -1.71 13.81 22.75
CA LEU A 170 -1.44 14.75 21.65
C LEU A 170 -1.41 16.19 22.14
N ARG A 171 -2.39 16.60 22.96
CA ARG A 171 -2.44 17.97 23.50
C ARG A 171 -1.28 18.26 24.45
N GLU A 172 -0.90 17.31 25.28
CA GLU A 172 0.25 17.42 26.18
C GLU A 172 1.57 17.55 25.40
N ALA A 173 1.65 16.93 24.20
CA ALA A 173 2.77 17.08 23.27
C ALA A 173 2.71 18.36 22.44
N GLY A 174 1.81 19.30 22.73
CA GLY A 174 1.69 20.57 22.04
C GLY A 174 0.91 20.53 20.72
N ALA A 175 0.32 19.39 20.34
CA ALA A 175 -0.44 19.29 19.11
C ALA A 175 -1.83 19.94 19.20
N ASN A 176 -2.25 20.58 18.12
CA ASN A 176 -3.59 21.10 17.93
C ASN A 176 -4.54 19.94 17.52
N TYR A 177 -5.00 19.18 18.51
CA TYR A 177 -5.86 18.01 18.27
C TYR A 177 -7.24 18.42 17.74
N THR A 178 -7.67 17.77 16.66
CA THR A 178 -9.04 17.86 16.12
C THR A 178 -9.60 16.45 15.92
N ASP A 179 -10.83 16.18 16.36
CA ASP A 179 -11.53 14.93 16.07
C ASP A 179 -12.08 14.97 14.63
N ALA A 180 -11.22 14.65 13.66
CA ALA A 180 -11.55 14.58 12.24
C ALA A 180 -11.05 13.26 11.63
N PRO A 181 -11.72 12.71 10.61
CA PRO A 181 -11.29 11.45 9.97
C PRO A 181 -9.86 11.49 9.46
N LEU A 182 -9.43 12.65 9.00
CA LEU A 182 -8.12 12.90 8.45
C LEU A 182 -7.67 14.31 8.79
N VAL A 183 -6.43 14.47 9.22
CA VAL A 183 -5.72 15.76 9.36
C VAL A 183 -4.36 15.62 8.70
N ARG A 184 -4.02 16.61 7.86
CA ARG A 184 -2.70 16.76 7.26
C ARG A 184 -2.09 18.10 7.65
N ASP A 185 -0.88 18.08 8.16
CA ASP A 185 -0.08 19.27 8.45
C ASP A 185 1.32 19.08 7.85
N GLY A 186 1.56 19.73 6.72
CA GLY A 186 2.78 19.54 5.95
C GLY A 186 2.91 18.09 5.44
N ASN A 187 3.96 17.42 5.88
CA ASN A 187 4.27 16.03 5.55
C ASN A 187 3.65 15.02 6.55
N ILE A 188 3.06 15.48 7.66
CA ILE A 188 2.43 14.62 8.66
C ILE A 188 0.96 14.43 8.29
N ILE A 189 0.53 13.17 8.23
CA ILE A 189 -0.84 12.74 7.94
C ILE A 189 -1.32 11.91 9.13
N THR A 190 -2.43 12.30 9.74
CA THR A 190 -2.98 11.57 10.87
C THR A 190 -4.44 11.19 10.66
N SER A 191 -4.84 10.04 11.20
CA SER A 191 -6.20 9.51 11.12
C SER A 191 -6.58 8.78 12.41
N ARG A 192 -7.88 8.44 12.61
CA ARG A 192 -8.39 7.98 13.90
C ARG A 192 -8.62 6.50 14.03
N LEU A 193 -9.25 5.88 13.02
CA LEU A 193 -9.92 4.60 13.15
C LEU A 193 -9.88 3.83 11.82
N PRO A 194 -10.05 2.50 11.82
CA PRO A 194 -10.10 1.69 10.60
C PRO A 194 -11.13 2.15 9.56
N LYS A 195 -12.25 2.73 9.98
CA LYS A 195 -13.27 3.27 9.06
C LYS A 195 -12.77 4.46 8.23
N ASP A 196 -11.73 5.13 8.70
CA ASP A 196 -11.14 6.32 8.06
C ASP A 196 -9.99 5.92 7.08
N LEU A 197 -9.69 4.61 6.93
CA LEU A 197 -8.62 4.10 6.05
C LEU A 197 -8.72 4.51 4.58
N PRO A 198 -9.91 4.64 3.96
CA PRO A 198 -9.99 5.11 2.58
C PRO A 198 -9.38 6.50 2.39
N ASP A 199 -9.73 7.45 3.25
CA ASP A 199 -9.18 8.83 3.20
C ASP A 199 -7.70 8.84 3.57
N PHE A 200 -7.29 8.03 4.56
CA PHE A 200 -5.91 7.89 4.99
C PHE A 200 -5.00 7.38 3.85
N CYS A 201 -5.41 6.32 3.16
CA CYS A 201 -4.64 5.76 2.05
C CYS A 201 -4.53 6.74 0.87
N ALA A 202 -5.64 7.41 0.51
CA ALA A 202 -5.64 8.40 -0.56
C ALA A 202 -4.75 9.62 -0.23
N ALA A 203 -4.75 10.06 1.03
CA ALA A 203 -3.88 11.16 1.47
C ALA A 203 -2.40 10.78 1.47
N LEU A 204 -2.07 9.54 1.87
CA LEU A 204 -0.72 9.00 1.80
C LEU A 204 -0.22 8.96 0.35
N GLU A 205 -0.99 8.38 -0.58
CA GLU A 205 -0.64 8.34 -2.00
C GLU A 205 -0.38 9.74 -2.55
N LYS A 206 -1.32 10.67 -2.31
CA LYS A 206 -1.17 12.06 -2.75
C LYS A 206 0.08 12.74 -2.19
N ALA A 207 0.46 12.42 -0.96
CA ALA A 207 1.67 12.98 -0.36
C ALA A 207 2.95 12.41 -0.99
N LEU A 208 2.98 11.10 -1.26
CA LEU A 208 4.11 10.41 -1.91
C LEU A 208 4.34 10.85 -3.36
N LEU A 209 3.29 11.32 -4.04
CA LEU A 209 3.36 11.83 -5.41
C LEU A 209 3.72 13.33 -5.50
N ALA A 210 3.70 14.05 -4.39
CA ALA A 210 3.94 15.49 -4.36
C ALA A 210 5.42 15.88 -4.16
N GLU A 211 6.30 14.88 -4.04
CA GLU A 211 7.75 15.07 -3.88
C GLU A 211 8.50 15.13 -5.21
#